data_7c1cea217c6401515b80e6bd3d107632
#
_entry.id   7c1cea217c6401515b80e6bd3d107632
#
_cell.length_a   1.000
_cell.length_b   1.000
_cell.length_c   1.000
_cell.angle_alpha   90.00
_cell.angle_beta   90.00
_cell.angle_gamma   90.00
#
_symmetry.space_group_name_H-M   'P 1'
#
loop_
_entity.id
_entity.type
_entity.pdbx_description
1 polymer ?
#
loop_
_entity_poly.entity_id
_entity_poly.type
_entity_poly.pdbx_seq_one_letter_code
_entity_poly.pdbx_strand_id
1 'polypeptide(L)'
;MELTRYENTSAPVLADLLERDQYAFSVLGNILRGVFGPVSKIVTDHARLILVYTCPPFPGWIWLPQDASEEEMERALKLIKTELPPEAKGRVNMRPALAKYILGRADGADCRIGMQIDAYACEALTPPEHIVPGDCYAVGMEALSLAADWLYTMKQETGLDPMPRGECEAEIRDFIAHKRLFLWKEPDGDPVCMCAVTDSGDMGYIGHVYTPPKYRRQGIALSLVYHVTCAMLAQGMKPALCVVSTNAAAAACYKQLGYQVMGGFCTVETCGRTGEHVQ
;
A
#
# COMPACT_ATOMS: atom_id res chain seq x y z
N MET A 1 1.37 13.10 -28.22
CA MET A 1 2.65 12.83 -27.54
C MET A 1 3.08 11.41 -27.88
N GLU A 2 4.36 11.22 -28.20
CA GLU A 2 4.95 9.93 -28.52
C GLU A 2 5.04 9.05 -27.26
N LEU A 3 4.82 7.75 -27.41
CA LEU A 3 4.91 6.79 -26.29
C LEU A 3 6.23 6.04 -26.34
N THR A 4 6.94 6.02 -25.23
CA THR A 4 8.11 5.16 -25.02
C THR A 4 7.69 3.87 -24.32
N ARG A 5 8.35 2.77 -24.70
CA ARG A 5 8.15 1.44 -24.08
C ARG A 5 9.47 0.91 -23.57
N TYR A 6 9.44 0.42 -22.34
CA TYR A 6 10.56 -0.29 -21.69
C TYR A 6 10.11 -1.72 -21.44
N GLU A 7 10.94 -2.69 -21.79
CA GLU A 7 10.67 -4.12 -21.61
C GLU A 7 11.68 -4.72 -20.64
N ASN A 8 11.18 -5.47 -19.66
CA ASN A 8 11.98 -6.20 -18.66
C ASN A 8 13.06 -5.35 -17.95
N THR A 9 12.75 -4.08 -17.69
CA THR A 9 13.67 -3.15 -17.03
C THR A 9 12.93 -2.13 -16.17
N SER A 10 13.59 -1.64 -15.14
CA SER A 10 13.14 -0.50 -14.36
C SER A 10 13.42 0.82 -15.09
N ALA A 11 12.74 1.88 -14.70
CA ALA A 11 12.91 3.23 -15.25
C ALA A 11 12.89 4.27 -14.11
N PRO A 12 13.97 4.36 -13.31
CA PRO A 12 14.01 5.20 -12.11
C PRO A 12 13.68 6.67 -12.37
N VAL A 13 14.07 7.20 -13.52
CA VAL A 13 13.79 8.59 -13.92
C VAL A 13 12.29 8.91 -13.94
N LEU A 14 11.43 7.92 -14.17
CA LEU A 14 9.98 8.12 -14.16
C LEU A 14 9.41 8.26 -12.75
N ALA A 15 10.14 7.83 -11.72
CA ALA A 15 9.69 7.96 -10.35
C ALA A 15 9.60 9.44 -9.92
N ASP A 16 10.36 10.33 -10.53
CA ASP A 16 10.32 11.78 -10.25
C ASP A 16 8.99 12.41 -10.68
N LEU A 17 8.31 11.83 -11.69
CA LEU A 17 6.97 12.27 -12.09
C LEU A 17 5.93 12.07 -11.00
N LEU A 18 6.18 11.14 -10.06
CA LEU A 18 5.29 10.83 -8.94
C LEU A 18 5.52 11.70 -7.71
N GLU A 19 6.42 12.70 -7.72
CA GLU A 19 6.80 13.47 -6.54
C GLU A 19 5.59 14.06 -5.80
N ARG A 20 4.63 14.64 -6.53
CA ARG A 20 3.39 15.20 -5.96
C ARG A 20 2.41 14.14 -5.45
N ASP A 21 2.60 12.90 -5.88
CA ASP A 21 1.74 11.75 -5.62
C ASP A 21 2.47 10.65 -4.84
N GLN A 22 3.66 10.97 -4.34
CA GLN A 22 4.58 10.01 -3.71
C GLN A 22 3.93 9.17 -2.61
N TYR A 23 3.01 9.74 -1.84
CA TYR A 23 2.31 9.01 -0.78
C TYR A 23 1.33 7.97 -1.33
N ALA A 24 0.52 8.34 -2.33
CA ALA A 24 -0.47 7.45 -2.91
C ALA A 24 0.13 6.41 -3.86
N PHE A 25 1.23 6.76 -4.54
CA PHE A 25 1.89 5.91 -5.55
C PHE A 25 3.30 5.48 -5.16
N SER A 26 3.60 5.39 -3.86
CA SER A 26 4.90 4.94 -3.34
C SER A 26 5.30 3.56 -3.85
N VAL A 27 4.34 2.62 -3.90
CA VAL A 27 4.58 1.27 -4.43
C VAL A 27 4.98 1.34 -5.90
N LEU A 28 4.26 2.13 -6.71
CA LEU A 28 4.63 2.35 -8.11
C LEU A 28 6.03 2.98 -8.24
N GLY A 29 6.33 3.99 -7.41
CA GLY A 29 7.65 4.61 -7.36
C GLY A 29 8.76 3.60 -7.07
N ASN A 30 8.55 2.70 -6.13
CA ASN A 30 9.50 1.63 -5.79
C ASN A 30 9.64 0.59 -6.91
N ILE A 31 8.55 0.25 -7.60
CA ILE A 31 8.58 -0.60 -8.79
C ILE A 31 9.43 0.06 -9.90
N LEU A 32 9.24 1.35 -10.17
CA LEU A 32 10.00 2.09 -11.18
C LEU A 32 11.49 2.18 -10.82
N ARG A 33 11.85 2.27 -9.54
CA ARG A 33 13.24 2.24 -9.05
C ARG A 33 13.85 0.85 -9.04
N GLY A 34 13.08 -0.21 -9.32
CA GLY A 34 13.55 -1.59 -9.29
C GLY A 34 13.69 -2.17 -7.88
N VAL A 35 13.04 -1.57 -6.88
CA VAL A 35 13.03 -2.07 -5.49
C VAL A 35 12.07 -3.23 -5.31
N PHE A 36 10.95 -3.22 -6.03
CA PHE A 36 9.91 -4.26 -5.97
C PHE A 36 9.80 -5.01 -7.29
N GLY A 37 9.97 -6.32 -7.25
CA GLY A 37 9.63 -7.30 -8.25
C GLY A 37 10.18 -7.07 -9.66
N PRO A 38 10.06 -8.03 -10.54
CA PRO A 38 10.37 -7.84 -11.94
C PRO A 38 9.29 -7.00 -12.62
N VAL A 39 9.72 -5.98 -13.37
CA VAL A 39 8.88 -5.21 -14.28
C VAL A 39 8.94 -5.86 -15.64
N SER A 40 7.79 -6.26 -16.17
CA SER A 40 7.72 -6.81 -17.52
C SER A 40 7.65 -5.72 -18.59
N LYS A 41 6.84 -4.68 -18.35
CA LYS A 41 6.65 -3.61 -19.32
C LYS A 41 6.30 -2.28 -18.66
N ILE A 42 6.89 -1.19 -19.19
CA ILE A 42 6.48 0.17 -18.86
C ILE A 42 6.12 0.88 -20.17
N VAL A 43 5.01 1.61 -20.17
CA VAL A 43 4.60 2.51 -21.25
C VAL A 43 4.38 3.90 -20.70
N THR A 44 5.01 4.91 -21.28
CA THR A 44 4.97 6.28 -20.75
C THR A 44 5.08 7.31 -21.87
N ASP A 45 4.55 8.51 -21.62
CA ASP A 45 4.80 9.70 -22.41
C ASP A 45 5.84 10.65 -21.76
N HIS A 46 6.51 10.18 -20.69
CA HIS A 46 7.50 10.94 -19.90
C HIS A 46 6.98 12.23 -19.27
N ALA A 47 5.67 12.41 -19.16
CA ALA A 47 5.09 13.64 -18.64
C ALA A 47 3.90 13.40 -17.72
N ARG A 48 2.84 12.77 -18.22
CA ARG A 48 1.55 12.70 -17.56
C ARG A 48 0.93 11.30 -17.53
N LEU A 49 1.63 10.29 -18.08
CA LEU A 49 1.13 8.92 -18.12
C LEU A 49 2.26 7.92 -17.86
N ILE A 50 2.01 7.00 -16.93
CA ILE A 50 2.84 5.83 -16.68
C ILE A 50 1.92 4.62 -16.56
N LEU A 51 2.10 3.62 -17.42
CA LEU A 51 1.48 2.31 -17.33
C LEU A 51 2.58 1.28 -17.04
N VAL A 52 2.42 0.48 -16.00
CA VAL A 52 3.37 -0.56 -15.63
C VAL A 52 2.66 -1.91 -15.57
N TYR A 53 3.24 -2.88 -16.22
CA TYR A 53 2.90 -4.27 -16.05
C TYR A 53 3.97 -4.96 -15.21
N THR A 54 3.55 -5.46 -14.06
CA THR A 54 4.29 -6.36 -13.19
C THR A 54 3.83 -7.79 -13.45
N CYS A 55 4.72 -8.77 -13.22
CA CYS A 55 4.33 -10.18 -13.41
C CYS A 55 3.26 -10.63 -12.40
N PRO A 56 2.31 -11.49 -12.77
CA PRO A 56 1.38 -12.09 -11.83
C PRO A 56 2.10 -12.72 -10.62
N PRO A 57 1.51 -12.67 -9.42
CA PRO A 57 0.13 -12.32 -9.12
C PRO A 57 -0.13 -10.81 -8.90
N PHE A 58 0.84 -9.95 -9.13
CA PHE A 58 0.75 -8.53 -8.83
C PHE A 58 -0.14 -7.78 -9.85
N PRO A 59 -0.91 -6.76 -9.40
CA PRO A 59 -1.74 -5.96 -10.28
C PRO A 59 -0.88 -5.07 -11.19
N GLY A 60 -1.38 -4.76 -12.39
CA GLY A 60 -0.84 -3.68 -13.18
C GLY A 60 -1.04 -2.31 -12.50
N TRP A 61 -0.30 -1.30 -12.92
CA TRP A 61 -0.41 0.06 -12.41
C TRP A 61 -0.59 1.03 -13.54
N ILE A 62 -1.51 1.99 -13.40
CA ILE A 62 -1.58 3.15 -14.26
C ILE A 62 -1.65 4.43 -13.42
N TRP A 63 -0.77 5.36 -13.74
CA TRP A 63 -0.74 6.67 -13.13
C TRP A 63 -1.06 7.76 -14.18
N LEU A 64 -1.93 8.65 -13.78
CA LEU A 64 -2.19 9.96 -14.36
C LEU A 64 -2.14 11.00 -13.24
N PRO A 65 -1.79 12.27 -13.50
CA PRO A 65 -1.87 13.31 -12.48
C PRO A 65 -3.32 13.58 -12.06
N GLN A 66 -3.49 14.28 -10.94
CA GLN A 66 -4.82 14.50 -10.35
C GLN A 66 -5.73 15.38 -11.25
N ASP A 67 -5.15 16.24 -12.05
CA ASP A 67 -5.82 17.15 -12.97
C ASP A 67 -5.94 16.57 -14.41
N ALA A 68 -5.88 15.25 -14.55
CA ALA A 68 -5.98 14.59 -15.84
C ALA A 68 -7.34 14.90 -16.51
N SER A 69 -7.26 15.25 -17.80
CA SER A 69 -8.44 15.51 -18.65
C SER A 69 -9.15 14.20 -19.03
N GLU A 70 -10.39 14.31 -19.51
CA GLU A 70 -11.14 13.15 -20.04
C GLU A 70 -10.42 12.51 -21.23
N GLU A 71 -9.74 13.30 -22.08
CA GLU A 71 -8.95 12.79 -23.20
C GLU A 71 -7.77 11.95 -22.72
N GLU A 72 -7.08 12.37 -21.64
CA GLU A 72 -6.01 11.59 -21.02
C GLU A 72 -6.55 10.31 -20.38
N MET A 73 -7.72 10.35 -19.75
CA MET A 73 -8.38 9.15 -19.19
C MET A 73 -8.79 8.17 -20.29
N GLU A 74 -9.31 8.66 -21.42
CA GLU A 74 -9.63 7.82 -22.57
C GLU A 74 -8.40 7.16 -23.17
N ARG A 75 -7.31 7.93 -23.28
CA ARG A 75 -6.00 7.40 -23.72
C ARG A 75 -5.48 6.31 -22.77
N ALA A 76 -5.58 6.55 -21.47
CA ALA A 76 -5.20 5.57 -20.44
C ALA A 76 -6.01 4.28 -20.55
N LEU A 77 -7.33 4.37 -20.71
CA LEU A 77 -8.21 3.22 -20.91
C LEU A 77 -7.82 2.43 -22.17
N LYS A 78 -7.55 3.12 -23.28
CA LYS A 78 -7.08 2.48 -24.51
C LYS A 78 -5.78 1.72 -24.29
N LEU A 79 -4.83 2.31 -23.57
CA LEU A 79 -3.55 1.66 -23.25
C LEU A 79 -3.70 0.44 -22.35
N ILE A 80 -4.55 0.50 -21.33
CA ILE A 80 -4.88 -0.68 -20.52
C ILE A 80 -5.37 -1.83 -21.42
N LYS A 81 -6.23 -1.53 -22.39
CA LYS A 81 -6.80 -2.53 -23.30
C LYS A 81 -5.80 -3.09 -24.30
N THR A 82 -4.86 -2.29 -24.77
CA THR A 82 -3.94 -2.67 -25.88
C THR A 82 -2.58 -3.13 -25.40
N GLU A 83 -2.06 -2.60 -24.31
CA GLU A 83 -0.69 -2.82 -23.85
C GLU A 83 -0.58 -3.87 -22.74
N LEU A 84 -1.62 -4.03 -21.92
CA LEU A 84 -1.62 -5.08 -20.90
C LEU A 84 -2.06 -6.42 -21.49
N PRO A 85 -1.38 -7.52 -21.14
CA PRO A 85 -1.82 -8.86 -21.53
C PRO A 85 -3.11 -9.25 -20.79
N PRO A 86 -3.87 -10.25 -21.27
CA PRO A 86 -5.16 -10.64 -20.67
C PRO A 86 -5.10 -10.92 -19.18
N GLU A 87 -4.05 -11.59 -18.72
CA GLU A 87 -3.80 -11.94 -17.32
C GLU A 87 -3.59 -10.70 -16.43
N ALA A 88 -3.06 -9.61 -16.97
CA ALA A 88 -2.84 -8.36 -16.24
C ALA A 88 -4.06 -7.45 -16.26
N LYS A 89 -4.94 -7.58 -17.26
CA LYS A 89 -6.16 -6.75 -17.36
C LYS A 89 -7.16 -7.02 -16.23
N GLY A 90 -7.02 -8.18 -15.58
CA GLY A 90 -7.90 -8.59 -14.49
C GLY A 90 -7.82 -7.70 -13.24
N ARG A 91 -6.67 -7.06 -12.98
CA ARG A 91 -6.44 -6.21 -11.79
C ARG A 91 -5.49 -5.07 -12.13
N VAL A 92 -5.96 -3.83 -12.06
CA VAL A 92 -5.15 -2.64 -12.33
C VAL A 92 -5.34 -1.60 -11.25
N ASN A 93 -4.26 -1.15 -10.64
CA ASN A 93 -4.25 -0.07 -9.67
C ASN A 93 -4.21 1.28 -10.39
N MET A 94 -5.08 2.19 -9.96
CA MET A 94 -5.24 3.51 -10.56
C MET A 94 -5.83 4.53 -9.60
N ARG A 95 -5.84 5.80 -9.99
CA ARG A 95 -6.59 6.82 -9.26
C ARG A 95 -8.09 6.55 -9.25
N PRO A 96 -8.80 6.89 -8.16
CA PRO A 96 -10.26 6.77 -8.09
C PRO A 96 -10.99 7.52 -9.21
N ALA A 97 -10.47 8.67 -9.67
CA ALA A 97 -11.06 9.43 -10.77
C ALA A 97 -11.06 8.64 -12.08
N LEU A 98 -9.95 7.99 -12.43
CA LEU A 98 -9.86 7.14 -13.61
C LEU A 98 -10.75 5.89 -13.48
N ALA A 99 -10.79 5.28 -12.31
CA ALA A 99 -11.66 4.14 -12.05
C ALA A 99 -13.14 4.51 -12.24
N LYS A 100 -13.57 5.65 -11.69
CA LYS A 100 -14.94 6.17 -11.89
C LYS A 100 -15.24 6.43 -13.37
N TYR A 101 -14.28 6.99 -14.09
CA TYR A 101 -14.41 7.22 -15.53
C TYR A 101 -14.63 5.90 -16.30
N ILE A 102 -13.83 4.86 -16.00
CA ILE A 102 -13.93 3.54 -16.63
C ILE A 102 -15.28 2.89 -16.32
N LEU A 103 -15.69 2.86 -15.04
CA LEU A 103 -16.94 2.24 -14.59
C LEU A 103 -18.19 2.95 -15.13
N GLY A 104 -18.10 4.23 -15.45
CA GLY A 104 -19.20 5.00 -16.05
C GLY A 104 -19.46 4.72 -17.53
N ARG A 105 -18.63 3.90 -18.18
CA ARG A 105 -18.73 3.57 -19.61
C ARG A 105 -19.40 2.21 -19.82
N ALA A 106 -20.01 2.03 -20.99
CA ALA A 106 -20.67 0.76 -21.35
C ALA A 106 -19.70 -0.44 -21.36
N ASP A 107 -18.45 -0.21 -21.78
CA ASP A 107 -17.38 -1.21 -21.79
C ASP A 107 -16.70 -1.44 -20.43
N GLY A 108 -17.07 -0.65 -19.42
CA GLY A 108 -16.70 -0.86 -18.02
C GLY A 108 -17.75 -1.64 -17.21
N ALA A 109 -18.83 -2.07 -17.82
CA ALA A 109 -19.94 -2.76 -17.13
C ALA A 109 -19.53 -4.07 -16.43
N ASP A 110 -18.47 -4.73 -16.93
CA ASP A 110 -17.92 -5.94 -16.34
C ASP A 110 -16.77 -5.65 -15.34
N CYS A 111 -16.57 -4.39 -14.94
CA CYS A 111 -15.53 -3.97 -14.01
C CYS A 111 -16.12 -3.57 -12.67
N ARG A 112 -15.36 -3.77 -11.61
CA ARG A 112 -15.69 -3.29 -10.25
C ARG A 112 -14.46 -2.71 -9.55
N ILE A 113 -14.66 -1.88 -8.53
CA ILE A 113 -13.61 -1.53 -7.59
C ILE A 113 -13.47 -2.69 -6.60
N GLY A 114 -12.33 -3.37 -6.62
CA GLY A 114 -12.00 -4.44 -5.69
C GLY A 114 -11.56 -3.89 -4.34
N MET A 115 -10.60 -2.98 -4.35
CA MET A 115 -10.04 -2.37 -3.16
C MET A 115 -9.80 -0.87 -3.40
N GLN A 116 -10.02 -0.07 -2.37
CA GLN A 116 -9.64 1.33 -2.35
C GLN A 116 -8.74 1.61 -1.15
N ILE A 117 -7.64 2.32 -1.38
CA ILE A 117 -6.62 2.66 -0.40
C ILE A 117 -6.52 4.17 -0.30
N ASP A 118 -6.58 4.69 0.91
CA ASP A 118 -6.24 6.06 1.24
C ASP A 118 -4.81 6.11 1.80
N ALA A 119 -3.99 7.00 1.24
CA ALA A 119 -2.64 7.26 1.72
C ALA A 119 -2.65 8.46 2.66
N TYR A 120 -1.97 8.33 3.78
CA TYR A 120 -1.86 9.34 4.82
C TYR A 120 -0.40 9.71 5.04
N ALA A 121 -0.15 10.97 5.41
CA ALA A 121 1.14 11.45 5.91
C ALA A 121 0.97 12.27 7.18
N CYS A 122 2.01 12.31 8.00
CA CYS A 122 2.05 13.07 9.24
C CYS A 122 3.14 14.14 9.16
N GLU A 123 2.75 15.38 8.88
CA GLU A 123 3.67 16.54 8.90
C GLU A 123 3.76 17.16 10.30
N ALA A 124 2.68 17.07 11.07
CA ALA A 124 2.59 17.60 12.42
C ALA A 124 1.96 16.55 13.35
N LEU A 125 2.80 15.88 14.13
CA LEU A 125 2.36 14.85 15.05
C LEU A 125 1.63 15.45 16.24
N THR A 126 0.44 14.96 16.53
CA THR A 126 -0.38 15.32 17.68
C THR A 126 -0.25 14.22 18.74
N PRO A 127 0.22 14.53 19.96
CA PRO A 127 0.21 13.57 21.05
C PRO A 127 -1.22 13.11 21.36
N PRO A 128 -1.46 11.81 21.57
CA PRO A 128 -2.77 11.34 22.01
C PRO A 128 -3.07 11.82 23.44
N GLU A 129 -4.36 12.00 23.77
CA GLU A 129 -4.77 12.41 25.13
C GLU A 129 -4.29 11.43 26.19
N HIS A 130 -4.25 10.15 25.86
CA HIS A 130 -3.76 9.09 26.73
C HIS A 130 -2.83 8.15 25.97
N ILE A 131 -1.62 7.96 26.53
CA ILE A 131 -0.72 6.89 26.15
C ILE A 131 -0.93 5.76 27.15
N VAL A 132 -1.27 4.56 26.66
CA VAL A 132 -1.46 3.42 27.55
C VAL A 132 -0.13 3.04 28.19
N PRO A 133 -0.12 2.55 29.45
CA PRO A 133 1.10 2.05 30.07
C PRO A 133 1.73 0.93 29.24
N GLY A 134 3.05 0.96 29.11
CA GLY A 134 3.79 -0.03 28.33
C GLY A 134 4.99 0.56 27.61
N ASP A 135 5.68 -0.28 26.85
CA ASP A 135 6.89 0.07 26.12
C ASP A 135 6.81 -0.29 24.65
N CYS A 136 7.23 0.65 23.79
CA CYS A 136 7.51 0.41 22.37
C CYS A 136 8.98 0.02 22.20
N TYR A 137 9.26 -1.09 21.55
CA TYR A 137 10.63 -1.55 21.31
C TYR A 137 10.78 -2.27 19.97
N ALA A 138 11.97 -2.14 19.36
CA ALA A 138 12.35 -2.96 18.22
C ALA A 138 12.71 -4.37 18.70
N VAL A 139 12.25 -5.38 17.98
CA VAL A 139 12.38 -6.78 18.42
C VAL A 139 13.47 -7.54 17.70
N GLY A 140 13.93 -8.62 18.31
CA GLY A 140 14.83 -9.60 17.72
C GLY A 140 14.11 -10.88 17.30
N MET A 141 14.91 -11.89 16.96
CA MET A 141 14.43 -13.17 16.43
C MET A 141 13.54 -13.97 17.40
N GLU A 142 13.58 -13.64 18.69
CA GLU A 142 12.71 -14.22 19.73
C GLU A 142 11.22 -13.94 19.45
N ALA A 143 10.90 -12.84 18.77
CA ALA A 143 9.54 -12.47 18.43
C ALA A 143 9.06 -13.03 17.07
N LEU A 144 9.92 -13.71 16.30
CA LEU A 144 9.63 -14.14 14.94
C LEU A 144 8.33 -14.94 14.82
N SER A 145 8.17 -15.98 15.62
CA SER A 145 6.99 -16.86 15.52
C SER A 145 5.72 -16.11 15.87
N LEU A 146 5.72 -15.32 16.95
CA LEU A 146 4.58 -14.52 17.37
C LEU A 146 4.15 -13.51 16.31
N ALA A 147 5.10 -12.75 15.79
CA ALA A 147 4.80 -11.72 14.79
C ALA A 147 4.36 -12.32 13.44
N ALA A 148 4.93 -13.45 13.03
CA ALA A 148 4.51 -14.18 11.84
C ALA A 148 3.07 -14.70 11.96
N ASP A 149 2.69 -15.23 13.13
CA ASP A 149 1.32 -15.67 13.40
C ASP A 149 0.34 -14.48 13.40
N TRP A 150 0.75 -13.33 13.91
CA TRP A 150 -0.05 -12.10 13.87
C TRP A 150 -0.19 -11.55 12.46
N LEU A 151 0.87 -11.55 11.65
CA LEU A 151 0.81 -11.13 10.25
C LEU A 151 -0.12 -12.06 9.47
N TYR A 152 0.03 -13.37 9.63
CA TYR A 152 -0.84 -14.36 9.00
C TYR A 152 -2.30 -14.14 9.38
N THR A 153 -2.59 -13.98 10.68
CA THR A 153 -3.95 -13.73 11.18
C THR A 153 -4.52 -12.42 10.63
N MET A 154 -3.73 -11.35 10.61
CA MET A 154 -4.13 -10.07 10.05
C MET A 154 -4.53 -10.19 8.56
N LYS A 155 -3.75 -10.92 7.76
CA LYS A 155 -4.04 -11.16 6.34
C LYS A 155 -5.32 -11.97 6.16
N GLN A 156 -5.58 -12.96 7.03
CA GLN A 156 -6.84 -13.72 7.02
C GLN A 156 -8.05 -12.83 7.39
N GLU A 157 -7.93 -11.99 8.43
CA GLU A 157 -9.01 -11.11 8.87
C GLU A 157 -9.34 -10.02 7.84
N THR A 158 -8.34 -9.48 7.16
CA THR A 158 -8.54 -8.40 6.20
C THR A 158 -8.89 -8.88 4.80
N GLY A 159 -8.57 -10.12 4.48
CA GLY A 159 -8.69 -10.67 3.11
C GLY A 159 -7.75 -10.00 2.10
N LEU A 160 -6.80 -9.20 2.58
CA LEU A 160 -5.83 -8.50 1.76
C LEU A 160 -4.60 -9.38 1.52
N ASP A 161 -4.28 -9.60 0.25
CA ASP A 161 -3.09 -10.32 -0.18
C ASP A 161 -2.85 -11.59 0.65
N PRO A 162 -3.73 -12.62 0.50
CA PRO A 162 -3.58 -13.86 1.25
C PRO A 162 -2.18 -14.43 1.02
N MET A 163 -1.51 -14.73 2.12
CA MET A 163 -0.11 -15.15 2.12
C MET A 163 0.03 -16.41 2.99
N PRO A 164 0.74 -17.45 2.51
CA PRO A 164 1.05 -18.60 3.33
C PRO A 164 1.84 -18.21 4.58
N ARG A 165 1.63 -18.93 5.69
CA ARG A 165 2.30 -18.59 6.96
C ARG A 165 3.83 -18.58 6.84
N GLY A 166 4.41 -19.47 6.01
CA GLY A 166 5.87 -19.47 5.78
C GLY A 166 6.39 -18.21 5.08
N GLU A 167 5.60 -17.63 4.19
CA GLU A 167 5.93 -16.34 3.56
C GLU A 167 5.79 -15.18 4.55
N CYS A 168 4.77 -15.20 5.42
CA CYS A 168 4.66 -14.25 6.53
C CYS A 168 5.89 -14.32 7.45
N GLU A 169 6.39 -15.52 7.73
CA GLU A 169 7.61 -15.69 8.53
C GLU A 169 8.84 -15.10 7.85
N ALA A 170 8.97 -15.29 6.53
CA ALA A 170 10.07 -14.71 5.76
C ALA A 170 10.04 -13.18 5.76
N GLU A 171 8.85 -12.59 5.59
CA GLU A 171 8.64 -11.14 5.63
C GLU A 171 8.95 -10.55 7.00
N ILE A 172 8.47 -11.17 8.09
CA ILE A 172 8.78 -10.74 9.45
C ILE A 172 10.27 -10.88 9.77
N ARG A 173 10.93 -11.94 9.30
CA ARG A 173 12.37 -12.12 9.45
C ARG A 173 13.17 -10.98 8.82
N ASP A 174 12.74 -10.52 7.64
CA ASP A 174 13.35 -9.37 6.97
C ASP A 174 13.16 -8.08 7.79
N PHE A 175 11.96 -7.80 8.28
CA PHE A 175 11.73 -6.65 9.16
C PHE A 175 12.58 -6.68 10.43
N ILE A 176 12.73 -7.84 11.05
CA ILE A 176 13.58 -8.02 12.25
C ILE A 176 15.06 -7.76 11.89
N ALA A 177 15.56 -8.35 10.80
CA ALA A 177 16.94 -8.20 10.37
C ALA A 177 17.33 -6.74 10.14
N HIS A 178 16.39 -5.92 9.66
CA HIS A 178 16.57 -4.49 9.43
C HIS A 178 16.13 -3.60 10.60
N LYS A 179 15.76 -4.15 11.77
CA LYS A 179 15.25 -3.42 12.94
C LYS A 179 14.02 -2.57 12.66
N ARG A 180 13.13 -3.07 11.80
CA ARG A 180 11.93 -2.39 11.31
C ARG A 180 10.63 -2.96 11.85
N LEU A 181 10.67 -3.95 12.74
CA LEU A 181 9.53 -4.49 13.46
C LEU A 181 9.51 -3.95 14.88
N PHE A 182 8.36 -3.40 15.29
CA PHE A 182 8.15 -2.81 16.62
C PHE A 182 6.97 -3.50 17.31
N LEU A 183 7.14 -3.79 18.58
CA LEU A 183 6.08 -4.30 19.43
C LEU A 183 5.77 -3.31 20.57
N TRP A 184 4.53 -3.37 21.01
CA TRP A 184 4.08 -2.80 22.28
C TRP A 184 3.87 -3.92 23.27
N LYS A 185 4.47 -3.80 24.46
CA LYS A 185 4.21 -4.70 25.58
C LYS A 185 3.66 -3.93 26.77
N GLU A 186 2.77 -4.54 27.53
CA GLU A 186 2.32 -4.04 28.83
C GLU A 186 3.47 -4.08 29.84
N PRO A 187 3.44 -3.28 30.95
CA PRO A 187 4.57 -3.11 31.84
C PRO A 187 5.16 -4.43 32.38
N ASP A 188 4.32 -5.37 32.75
CA ASP A 188 4.73 -6.68 33.29
C ASP A 188 4.16 -7.85 32.45
N GLY A 189 3.86 -7.56 31.19
CA GLY A 189 3.11 -8.48 30.32
C GLY A 189 3.85 -8.88 29.05
N ASP A 190 3.11 -9.66 28.26
CA ASP A 190 3.51 -10.07 26.93
C ASP A 190 3.28 -8.95 25.89
N PRO A 191 3.88 -9.07 24.70
CA PRO A 191 3.55 -8.20 23.57
C PRO A 191 2.06 -8.27 23.21
N VAL A 192 1.44 -7.11 22.94
CA VAL A 192 -0.01 -6.96 22.71
C VAL A 192 -0.36 -6.23 21.41
N CYS A 193 0.63 -5.68 20.72
CA CYS A 193 0.45 -5.02 19.42
C CYS A 193 1.76 -5.03 18.65
N MET A 194 1.67 -5.03 17.32
CA MET A 194 2.83 -4.88 16.45
C MET A 194 2.60 -3.82 15.38
N CYS A 195 3.69 -3.28 14.84
CA CYS A 195 3.73 -2.63 13.53
C CYS A 195 5.11 -2.80 12.89
N ALA A 196 5.17 -2.65 11.57
CA ALA A 196 6.41 -2.66 10.82
C ALA A 196 6.59 -1.33 10.09
N VAL A 197 7.85 -0.97 9.78
CA VAL A 197 8.19 0.23 9.01
C VAL A 197 8.92 -0.19 7.74
N THR A 198 8.45 0.30 6.59
CA THR A 198 9.13 0.15 5.30
C THR A 198 9.67 1.50 4.87
N ASP A 199 10.95 1.58 4.54
CA ASP A 199 11.58 2.82 4.07
C ASP A 199 11.43 2.96 2.56
N SER A 200 11.25 4.19 2.10
CA SER A 200 11.24 4.56 0.69
C SER A 200 11.82 5.97 0.53
N GLY A 201 13.13 6.05 0.30
CA GLY A 201 13.84 7.31 0.27
C GLY A 201 13.84 8.00 1.64
N ASP A 202 13.29 9.20 1.72
CA ASP A 202 13.10 9.97 2.97
C ASP A 202 11.75 9.68 3.66
N MET A 203 10.94 8.77 3.12
CA MET A 203 9.67 8.37 3.70
C MET A 203 9.79 7.07 4.46
N GLY A 204 9.06 6.96 5.56
CA GLY A 204 8.85 5.71 6.26
C GLY A 204 7.35 5.37 6.30
N TYR A 205 7.00 4.18 5.83
CA TYR A 205 5.63 3.69 5.81
C TYR A 205 5.39 2.76 7.00
N ILE A 206 4.47 3.15 7.89
CA ILE A 206 3.99 2.28 8.96
C ILE A 206 2.95 1.33 8.36
N GLY A 207 3.23 0.04 8.44
CA GLY A 207 2.36 -1.04 7.99
C GLY A 207 2.24 -2.14 9.03
N HIS A 208 1.47 -3.18 8.70
CA HIS A 208 1.26 -4.37 9.53
C HIS A 208 0.87 -4.04 10.98
N VAL A 209 0.10 -2.95 11.19
CA VAL A 209 -0.41 -2.60 12.51
C VAL A 209 -1.46 -3.61 12.90
N TYR A 210 -1.14 -4.45 13.87
CA TYR A 210 -2.02 -5.51 14.33
C TYR A 210 -2.10 -5.56 15.86
N THR A 211 -3.33 -5.58 16.36
CA THR A 211 -3.66 -5.82 17.76
C THR A 211 -4.57 -7.04 17.84
N PRO A 212 -4.20 -8.11 18.55
CA PRO A 212 -5.08 -9.26 18.74
C PRO A 212 -6.45 -8.86 19.31
N PRO A 213 -7.55 -9.56 18.94
CA PRO A 213 -8.92 -9.15 19.28
C PRO A 213 -9.14 -8.80 20.76
N LYS A 214 -8.55 -9.58 21.67
CA LYS A 214 -8.70 -9.36 23.13
C LYS A 214 -8.09 -8.05 23.66
N TYR A 215 -7.20 -7.41 22.89
CA TYR A 215 -6.53 -6.17 23.27
C TYR A 215 -7.00 -4.95 22.46
N ARG A 216 -7.99 -5.12 21.56
CA ARG A 216 -8.51 -4.02 20.73
C ARG A 216 -9.31 -3.01 21.53
N ARG A 217 -9.45 -1.80 21.02
CA ARG A 217 -10.26 -0.69 21.56
C ARG A 217 -9.75 -0.17 22.91
N GLN A 218 -8.48 -0.38 23.23
CA GLN A 218 -7.82 0.06 24.47
C GLN A 218 -6.77 1.15 24.25
N GLY A 219 -6.63 1.69 23.03
CA GLY A 219 -5.63 2.74 22.71
C GLY A 219 -4.22 2.23 22.41
N ILE A 220 -4.00 0.90 22.45
CA ILE A 220 -2.66 0.29 22.32
C ILE A 220 -2.05 0.60 20.95
N ALA A 221 -2.78 0.37 19.85
CA ALA A 221 -2.29 0.68 18.49
C ALA A 221 -1.98 2.18 18.33
N LEU A 222 -2.80 3.06 18.93
CA LEU A 222 -2.58 4.50 18.91
C LEU A 222 -1.24 4.86 19.57
N SER A 223 -0.98 4.28 20.75
CA SER A 223 0.26 4.50 21.49
C SER A 223 1.49 3.98 20.75
N LEU A 224 1.40 2.76 20.17
CA LEU A 224 2.48 2.18 19.37
C LEU A 224 2.80 3.06 18.15
N VAL A 225 1.78 3.41 17.34
CA VAL A 225 1.98 4.23 16.14
C VAL A 225 2.52 5.61 16.52
N TYR A 226 2.04 6.23 17.61
CA TYR A 226 2.58 7.49 18.11
C TYR A 226 4.10 7.40 18.34
N HIS A 227 4.55 6.40 19.12
CA HIS A 227 5.97 6.25 19.44
C HIS A 227 6.84 5.98 18.21
N VAL A 228 6.36 5.12 17.30
CA VAL A 228 7.08 4.83 16.05
C VAL A 228 7.14 6.09 15.18
N THR A 229 6.06 6.86 15.08
CA THR A 229 6.05 8.13 14.36
C THR A 229 7.02 9.15 14.97
N CYS A 230 7.09 9.26 16.30
CA CYS A 230 8.10 10.10 16.98
C CYS A 230 9.52 9.69 16.60
N ALA A 231 9.81 8.38 16.60
CA ALA A 231 11.13 7.87 16.27
C ALA A 231 11.50 8.15 14.80
N MET A 232 10.54 8.02 13.88
CA MET A 232 10.73 8.35 12.46
C MET A 232 11.02 9.83 12.26
N LEU A 233 10.23 10.72 12.85
CA LEU A 233 10.45 12.17 12.78
C LEU A 233 11.80 12.59 13.37
N ALA A 234 12.22 11.98 14.47
CA ALA A 234 13.54 12.21 15.08
C ALA A 234 14.70 11.80 14.17
N GLN A 235 14.48 10.87 13.24
CA GLN A 235 15.42 10.45 12.21
C GLN A 235 15.33 11.28 10.92
N GLY A 236 14.48 12.31 10.87
CA GLY A 236 14.25 13.14 9.70
C GLY A 236 13.42 12.47 8.61
N MET A 237 12.76 11.35 8.91
CA MET A 237 11.88 10.68 7.97
C MET A 237 10.51 11.37 7.88
N LYS A 238 9.83 11.21 6.75
CA LYS A 238 8.45 11.63 6.54
C LYS A 238 7.51 10.44 6.83
N PRO A 239 6.78 10.43 7.95
CA PRO A 239 5.91 9.31 8.31
C PRO A 239 4.69 9.25 7.38
N ALA A 240 4.44 8.08 6.86
CA ALA A 240 3.30 7.79 5.99
C ALA A 240 2.67 6.44 6.34
N LEU A 241 1.46 6.21 5.89
CA LEU A 241 0.78 4.91 5.98
C LEU A 241 -0.34 4.82 4.94
N CYS A 242 -0.77 3.60 4.66
CA CYS A 242 -1.89 3.31 3.78
C CYS A 242 -2.98 2.56 4.52
N VAL A 243 -4.23 2.94 4.28
CA VAL A 243 -5.40 2.35 4.94
C VAL A 243 -6.43 1.97 3.88
N VAL A 244 -7.01 0.79 4.01
CA VAL A 244 -8.20 0.45 3.23
C VAL A 244 -9.32 1.43 3.59
N SER A 245 -9.90 2.12 2.60
CA SER A 245 -10.83 3.23 2.83
C SER A 245 -12.07 2.85 3.65
N THR A 246 -12.41 1.54 3.69
CA THR A 246 -13.49 1.02 4.53
C THR A 246 -13.10 0.78 5.98
N ASN A 247 -11.80 0.86 6.33
CA ASN A 247 -11.32 0.68 7.71
C ASN A 247 -11.41 1.99 8.50
N ALA A 248 -12.63 2.38 8.84
CA ALA A 248 -12.89 3.62 9.57
C ALA A 248 -12.21 3.68 10.95
N ALA A 249 -12.01 2.53 11.60
CA ALA A 249 -11.36 2.47 12.92
C ALA A 249 -9.87 2.85 12.82
N ALA A 250 -9.15 2.31 11.84
CA ALA A 250 -7.76 2.67 11.59
C ALA A 250 -7.63 4.14 11.17
N ALA A 251 -8.48 4.59 10.23
CA ALA A 251 -8.50 5.97 9.79
C ALA A 251 -8.71 6.97 10.94
N ALA A 252 -9.64 6.67 11.86
CA ALA A 252 -9.88 7.50 13.04
C ALA A 252 -8.66 7.54 13.99
N CYS A 253 -8.02 6.39 14.19
CA CYS A 253 -6.80 6.28 15.00
C CYS A 253 -5.69 7.19 14.45
N TYR A 254 -5.40 7.12 13.15
CA TYR A 254 -4.31 7.89 12.55
C TYR A 254 -4.62 9.40 12.49
N LYS A 255 -5.89 9.77 12.22
CA LYS A 255 -6.31 11.18 12.25
C LYS A 255 -6.12 11.83 13.63
N GLN A 256 -6.32 11.08 14.73
CA GLN A 256 -6.04 11.58 16.09
C GLN A 256 -4.56 11.92 16.29
N LEU A 257 -3.66 11.24 15.60
CA LEU A 257 -2.21 11.51 15.63
C LEU A 257 -1.77 12.61 14.66
N GLY A 258 -2.70 13.25 13.96
CA GLY A 258 -2.37 14.32 13.01
C GLY A 258 -2.07 13.83 11.58
N TYR A 259 -2.25 12.56 11.28
CA TYR A 259 -2.15 12.07 9.90
C TYR A 259 -3.27 12.63 9.05
N GLN A 260 -2.92 13.11 7.87
CA GLN A 260 -3.85 13.69 6.89
C GLN A 260 -3.87 12.86 5.60
N VAL A 261 -5.02 12.84 4.93
CA VAL A 261 -5.16 12.15 3.63
C VAL A 261 -4.41 12.92 2.56
N MET A 262 -3.45 12.26 1.93
CA MET A 262 -2.59 12.80 0.86
C MET A 262 -2.99 12.28 -0.53
N GLY A 263 -4.09 11.57 -0.64
CA GLY A 263 -4.56 10.94 -1.88
C GLY A 263 -4.86 9.46 -1.69
N GLY A 264 -4.88 8.72 -2.79
CA GLY A 264 -5.12 7.30 -2.75
C GLY A 264 -5.19 6.67 -4.13
N PHE A 265 -5.34 5.36 -4.14
CA PHE A 265 -5.57 4.58 -5.35
C PHE A 265 -6.63 3.51 -5.11
N CYS A 266 -7.15 2.94 -6.17
CA CYS A 266 -8.02 1.77 -6.09
C CYS A 266 -7.59 0.73 -7.12
N THR A 267 -7.94 -0.53 -6.84
CA THR A 267 -7.79 -1.62 -7.79
C THR A 267 -9.10 -1.77 -8.54
N VAL A 268 -9.07 -1.63 -9.86
CA VAL A 268 -10.17 -2.01 -10.73
C VAL A 268 -9.98 -3.46 -11.13
N GLU A 269 -11.01 -4.28 -10.92
CA GLU A 269 -11.03 -5.69 -11.27
C GLU A 269 -12.05 -5.91 -12.40
N THR A 270 -11.66 -6.71 -13.41
CA THR A 270 -12.61 -7.18 -14.40
C THR A 270 -13.34 -8.39 -13.83
N CYS A 271 -14.67 -8.31 -13.79
CA CYS A 271 -15.51 -9.48 -13.54
C CYS A 271 -15.42 -10.38 -14.77
N GLY A 272 -14.58 -11.41 -14.74
CA GLY A 272 -14.57 -12.41 -15.79
C GLY A 272 -15.99 -12.93 -15.98
N ARG A 273 -16.48 -13.03 -17.21
CA ARG A 273 -17.65 -13.85 -17.49
C ARG A 273 -17.33 -15.25 -17.02
N THR A 274 -17.90 -15.65 -15.87
CA THR A 274 -17.96 -17.04 -15.46
C THR A 274 -18.85 -17.76 -16.49
N GLY A 275 -18.25 -18.33 -17.48
CA GLY A 275 -18.98 -19.00 -18.53
C GLY A 275 -18.07 -19.63 -19.55
N GLU A 276 -17.35 -20.67 -19.13
CA GLU A 276 -17.14 -21.87 -19.97
C GLU A 276 -16.69 -22.98 -19.03
N HIS A 277 -17.68 -23.73 -18.51
CA HIS A 277 -17.44 -25.10 -18.13
C HIS A 277 -16.94 -25.84 -19.37
N VAL A 278 -15.64 -26.10 -19.43
CA VAL A 278 -15.11 -27.13 -20.31
C VAL A 278 -15.54 -28.47 -19.73
N GLN A 279 -16.42 -29.15 -20.44
CA GLN A 279 -16.80 -30.55 -20.23
C GLN A 279 -15.61 -31.47 -20.49
#